data_66dbc3bd0d8593279bdfa93dafa1fbfe
#
_entry.id   66dbc3bd0d8593279bdfa93dafa1fbfe
#
_cell.length_a   1.000
_cell.length_b   1.000
_cell.length_c   1.000
_cell.angle_alpha   90.00
_cell.angle_beta   90.00
_cell.angle_gamma   90.00
#
_symmetry.space_group_name_H-M   'P 1'
#
loop_
_entity.id
_entity.type
_entity.pdbx_description
1 polymer ?
#
loop_
_entity_poly.entity_id
_entity_poly.type
_entity_poly.pdbx_seq_one_letter_code
_entity_poly.pdbx_strand_id
1 'polypeptide(L)'
;MSKKVTEEQNDGADGHREVLEKYDAESRFRVFTNKNITILISVIAVGFALYHLYTSALGAPATLKHRSIHVAIVLCLIFLLYPVKRSASRTKLPWYDVILALISLSTAGYILVDYIEIINRGGIPNNLDIIFGFILMVLVLEAARRMTGWALPILAVLFFFYALFGRAFSGIFKHRGYEWDMVINQLYVTTEGIYGTAIGVSATYIFLFILFGAVLGRSGMGQFFNDIALAIAGHTKGGPAKVAVLASGFLGSINGSAIANVVTTGTFTIPLMRRVGYKRNFSGAVEATASVGGQILPPVMGAAAFIMAEVLGIPYSTVALAAILPAGLYYLGVITQIHLRASKEGLEGMKRSEIPKVSDVMKEKGHLILPLLFLIYMLFFSGKTIIFAAFWTIVVTVLVAQVRKTTRMAVKDLLGALEDGARSALSVAIACAAVGIIVGVATLTGFGLKLANGIILIGGESLFLTLVFTMIACIVLGMGLPSIPTYIITSTMAAPALVQLGIQPFVAHMFVFYFGLFANLTPPVALAAFAAAGISGGD
;
A
#
# COMPACT_ATOMS: atom_id res chain seq x y z
N MET A 1 6.33 42.02 -4.76
CA MET A 1 7.00 40.72 -4.65
C MET A 1 6.10 39.59 -4.09
N SER A 2 5.25 39.85 -3.11
CA SER A 2 4.36 38.85 -2.47
C SER A 2 3.33 38.21 -3.42
N LYS A 3 2.67 38.94 -4.33
CA LYS A 3 1.65 38.39 -5.25
C LYS A 3 2.22 37.44 -6.32
N LYS A 4 3.40 37.71 -6.87
CA LYS A 4 4.05 36.84 -7.86
C LYS A 4 4.52 35.51 -7.25
N VAL A 5 4.98 35.52 -6.00
CA VAL A 5 5.38 34.31 -5.29
C VAL A 5 4.17 33.42 -4.96
N THR A 6 3.01 34.01 -4.69
CA THR A 6 1.75 33.26 -4.45
C THR A 6 1.14 32.71 -5.74
N GLU A 7 1.28 33.42 -6.86
CA GLU A 7 0.84 32.91 -8.18
C GLU A 7 1.73 31.78 -8.70
N GLU A 8 3.07 31.89 -8.59
CA GLU A 8 4.00 30.79 -8.94
C GLU A 8 3.85 29.56 -8.03
N GLN A 9 3.49 29.75 -6.76
CA GLN A 9 3.18 28.64 -5.86
C GLN A 9 1.83 27.98 -6.17
N ASN A 10 0.82 28.73 -6.61
CA ASN A 10 -0.47 28.18 -7.04
C ASN A 10 -0.38 27.47 -8.41
N ASP A 11 0.32 28.03 -9.38
CA ASP A 11 0.57 27.37 -10.67
C ASP A 11 1.39 26.07 -10.51
N GLY A 12 2.35 26.06 -9.58
CA GLY A 12 3.10 24.87 -9.21
C GLY A 12 2.21 23.78 -8.55
N ALA A 13 1.30 24.20 -7.66
CA ALA A 13 0.39 23.27 -6.95
C ALA A 13 -0.67 22.67 -7.89
N ASP A 14 -1.21 23.46 -8.82
CA ASP A 14 -2.20 22.98 -9.80
C ASP A 14 -1.53 22.07 -10.86
N GLY A 15 -0.35 22.38 -11.33
CA GLY A 15 0.42 21.53 -12.25
C GLY A 15 0.80 20.19 -11.60
N HIS A 16 1.16 20.18 -10.31
CA HIS A 16 1.44 18.95 -9.57
C HIS A 16 0.19 18.09 -9.36
N ARG A 17 -0.96 18.71 -9.12
CA ARG A 17 -2.24 18.00 -8.98
C ARG A 17 -2.68 17.34 -10.30
N GLU A 18 -2.51 18.01 -11.44
CA GLU A 18 -2.80 17.45 -12.77
C GLU A 18 -1.94 16.22 -13.08
N VAL A 19 -0.66 16.29 -12.74
CA VAL A 19 0.28 15.16 -12.93
C VAL A 19 -0.12 13.99 -12.05
N LEU A 20 -0.41 14.23 -10.75
CA LEU A 20 -0.89 13.20 -9.82
C LEU A 20 -2.15 12.52 -10.35
N GLU A 21 -3.14 13.31 -10.75
CA GLU A 21 -4.41 12.82 -11.29
C GLU A 21 -4.25 12.03 -12.59
N LYS A 22 -3.18 12.27 -13.35
CA LYS A 22 -2.89 11.54 -14.58
C LYS A 22 -2.32 10.14 -14.31
N TYR A 23 -1.45 9.99 -13.33
CA TYR A 23 -0.70 8.75 -13.08
C TYR A 23 -1.18 7.99 -11.82
N ASP A 24 -1.80 8.68 -10.86
CA ASP A 24 -2.32 8.07 -9.65
C ASP A 24 -3.86 8.12 -9.63
N ALA A 25 -4.48 6.93 -9.65
CA ALA A 25 -5.93 6.81 -9.59
C ALA A 25 -6.48 7.20 -8.20
N GLU A 26 -5.67 7.04 -7.15
CA GLU A 26 -6.03 7.36 -5.76
C GLU A 26 -6.23 8.86 -5.54
N SER A 27 -5.55 9.70 -6.32
CA SER A 27 -5.68 11.17 -6.23
C SER A 27 -6.96 11.74 -6.87
N ARG A 28 -7.74 10.91 -7.59
CA ARG A 28 -8.92 11.31 -8.37
C ARG A 28 -10.22 11.37 -7.60
N PHE A 29 -10.18 11.62 -6.31
CA PHE A 29 -11.40 11.67 -5.50
C PHE A 29 -12.25 12.93 -5.77
N ARG A 30 -13.53 12.84 -5.45
CA ARG A 30 -14.49 13.94 -5.54
C ARG A 30 -14.26 14.97 -4.46
N VAL A 31 -14.40 16.26 -4.83
CA VAL A 31 -14.43 17.39 -3.92
C VAL A 31 -15.81 18.00 -4.04
N PHE A 32 -16.67 17.75 -3.06
CA PHE A 32 -18.06 18.17 -3.10
C PHE A 32 -18.22 19.65 -2.76
N THR A 33 -19.06 20.34 -3.56
CA THR A 33 -19.48 21.71 -3.25
C THR A 33 -20.54 21.71 -2.16
N ASN A 34 -21.34 20.64 -2.04
CA ASN A 34 -22.37 20.51 -1.01
C ASN A 34 -21.77 20.07 0.32
N LYS A 35 -21.81 20.97 1.31
CA LYS A 35 -21.28 20.76 2.66
C LYS A 35 -21.89 19.55 3.37
N ASN A 36 -23.18 19.26 3.16
CA ASN A 36 -23.86 18.14 3.82
C ASN A 36 -23.31 16.79 3.33
N ILE A 37 -23.02 16.65 2.02
CA ILE A 37 -22.40 15.43 1.46
C ILE A 37 -20.99 15.26 2.01
N THR A 38 -20.20 16.34 2.09
CA THR A 38 -18.85 16.30 2.66
C THR A 38 -18.90 15.84 4.11
N ILE A 39 -19.79 16.40 4.92
CA ILE A 39 -19.96 16.02 6.34
C ILE A 39 -20.38 14.54 6.45
N LEU A 40 -21.33 14.07 5.64
CA LEU A 40 -21.77 12.66 5.65
C LEU A 40 -20.60 11.71 5.38
N ILE A 41 -19.79 12.00 4.36
CA ILE A 41 -18.63 11.18 4.02
C ILE A 41 -17.58 11.23 5.12
N SER A 42 -17.30 12.40 5.69
CA SER A 42 -16.37 12.54 6.81
C SER A 42 -16.87 11.74 8.04
N VAL A 43 -18.17 11.77 8.33
CA VAL A 43 -18.75 10.97 9.44
C VAL A 43 -18.58 9.47 9.18
N ILE A 44 -18.83 8.98 7.96
CA ILE A 44 -18.62 7.56 7.61
C ILE A 44 -17.14 7.20 7.74
N ALA A 45 -16.22 8.03 7.22
CA ALA A 45 -14.78 7.77 7.26
C ALA A 45 -14.23 7.78 8.70
N VAL A 46 -14.62 8.77 9.51
CA VAL A 46 -14.24 8.84 10.93
C VAL A 46 -14.86 7.68 11.71
N GLY A 47 -16.14 7.34 11.46
CA GLY A 47 -16.81 6.20 12.07
C GLY A 47 -16.10 4.88 11.73
N PHE A 48 -15.61 4.72 10.50
CA PHE A 48 -14.82 3.58 10.07
C PHE A 48 -13.47 3.50 10.80
N ALA A 49 -12.76 4.63 10.96
CA ALA A 49 -11.54 4.68 11.75
C ALA A 49 -11.77 4.33 13.22
N LEU A 50 -12.84 4.88 13.83
CA LEU A 50 -13.22 4.60 15.21
C LEU A 50 -13.63 3.12 15.41
N TYR A 51 -14.32 2.52 14.44
CA TYR A 51 -14.65 1.10 14.46
C TYR A 51 -13.39 0.23 14.54
N HIS A 52 -12.35 0.52 13.75
CA HIS A 52 -11.10 -0.21 13.79
C HIS A 52 -10.29 0.05 15.07
N LEU A 53 -10.31 1.26 15.60
CA LEU A 53 -9.71 1.55 16.91
C LEU A 53 -10.45 0.81 18.03
N TYR A 54 -11.78 0.77 18.00
CA TYR A 54 -12.60 0.03 18.95
C TYR A 54 -12.29 -1.47 18.91
N THR A 55 -12.29 -2.08 17.72
CA THR A 55 -12.05 -3.52 17.56
C THR A 55 -10.61 -3.92 17.90
N SER A 56 -9.64 -3.02 17.73
CA SER A 56 -8.24 -3.25 18.13
C SER A 56 -8.02 -3.16 19.63
N ALA A 57 -8.81 -2.35 20.34
CA ALA A 57 -8.71 -2.17 21.79
C ALA A 57 -9.48 -3.24 22.58
N LEU A 58 -10.68 -3.58 22.13
CA LEU A 58 -11.65 -4.41 22.88
C LEU A 58 -11.92 -5.79 22.25
N GLY A 59 -11.33 -6.05 21.08
CA GLY A 59 -11.52 -7.30 20.34
C GLY A 59 -12.47 -7.18 19.15
N ALA A 60 -12.12 -7.85 18.08
CA ALA A 60 -12.91 -7.89 16.85
C ALA A 60 -14.03 -8.92 16.94
N PRO A 61 -15.18 -8.72 16.25
CA PRO A 61 -16.19 -9.74 16.08
C PRO A 61 -15.64 -10.94 15.28
N ALA A 62 -16.46 -11.99 15.12
CA ALA A 62 -16.07 -13.18 14.34
C ALA A 62 -15.49 -12.78 12.97
N THR A 63 -14.46 -13.50 12.54
CA THR A 63 -13.60 -13.19 11.40
C THR A 63 -14.39 -12.76 10.15
N LEU A 64 -15.37 -13.55 9.73
CA LEU A 64 -16.18 -13.24 8.54
C LEU A 64 -17.00 -11.96 8.72
N LYS A 65 -17.59 -11.74 9.91
CA LYS A 65 -18.32 -10.50 10.23
C LYS A 65 -17.42 -9.28 10.18
N HIS A 66 -16.24 -9.34 10.80
CA HIS A 66 -15.29 -8.22 10.82
C HIS A 66 -14.83 -7.84 9.41
N ARG A 67 -14.45 -8.85 8.62
CA ARG A 67 -13.98 -8.66 7.25
C ARG A 67 -15.08 -8.16 6.32
N SER A 68 -16.32 -8.63 6.48
CA SER A 68 -17.45 -8.17 5.66
C SER A 68 -17.83 -6.71 5.95
N ILE A 69 -17.84 -6.30 7.23
CA ILE A 69 -18.04 -4.89 7.61
C ILE A 69 -16.95 -4.00 6.99
N HIS A 70 -15.68 -4.43 7.11
CA HIS A 70 -14.55 -3.68 6.54
C HIS A 70 -14.72 -3.47 5.04
N VAL A 71 -14.95 -4.54 4.27
CA VAL A 71 -15.10 -4.48 2.81
C VAL A 71 -16.31 -3.64 2.40
N ALA A 72 -17.45 -3.80 3.08
CA ALA A 72 -18.66 -3.06 2.74
C ALA A 72 -18.51 -1.55 2.94
N ILE A 73 -17.87 -1.10 4.04
CA ILE A 73 -17.62 0.32 4.28
C ILE A 73 -16.57 0.86 3.28
N VAL A 74 -15.55 0.08 2.97
CA VAL A 74 -14.55 0.41 1.93
C VAL A 74 -15.23 0.63 0.58
N LEU A 75 -16.06 -0.31 0.13
CA LEU A 75 -16.82 -0.20 -1.12
C LEU A 75 -17.76 1.01 -1.10
N CYS A 76 -18.50 1.21 -0.01
CA CYS A 76 -19.37 2.36 0.17
C CYS A 76 -18.59 3.68 0.00
N LEU A 77 -17.48 3.86 0.71
CA LEU A 77 -16.66 5.05 0.60
C LEU A 77 -16.04 5.23 -0.80
N ILE A 78 -15.61 4.14 -1.45
CA ILE A 78 -15.06 4.23 -2.82
C ILE A 78 -16.13 4.70 -3.79
N PHE A 79 -17.34 4.16 -3.76
CA PHE A 79 -18.40 4.59 -4.68
C PHE A 79 -18.85 6.03 -4.42
N LEU A 80 -18.85 6.48 -3.18
CA LEU A 80 -19.15 7.87 -2.86
C LEU A 80 -18.02 8.81 -3.29
N LEU A 81 -16.75 8.45 -3.09
CA LEU A 81 -15.60 9.31 -3.30
C LEU A 81 -15.04 9.29 -4.72
N TYR A 82 -15.04 8.13 -5.41
CA TYR A 82 -14.32 7.96 -6.67
C TYR A 82 -15.27 7.87 -7.86
N PRO A 83 -15.09 8.74 -8.89
CA PRO A 83 -15.97 8.75 -10.07
C PRO A 83 -15.73 7.53 -10.98
N VAL A 84 -16.78 7.13 -11.73
CA VAL A 84 -16.75 6.00 -12.69
C VAL A 84 -15.73 6.22 -13.80
N LYS A 85 -15.61 7.46 -14.31
CA LYS A 85 -14.72 7.84 -15.43
C LYS A 85 -13.88 9.05 -15.05
N ARG A 86 -12.70 9.18 -15.68
CA ARG A 86 -11.81 10.35 -15.53
C ARG A 86 -12.48 11.68 -15.89
N SER A 87 -13.37 11.65 -16.87
CA SER A 87 -14.11 12.83 -17.36
C SER A 87 -15.38 13.15 -16.57
N ALA A 88 -15.74 12.33 -15.57
CA ALA A 88 -16.95 12.55 -14.78
C ALA A 88 -16.78 13.73 -13.80
N SER A 89 -17.88 14.43 -13.52
CA SER A 89 -17.90 15.54 -12.57
C SER A 89 -17.38 15.08 -11.19
N ARG A 90 -16.49 15.88 -10.62
CA ARG A 90 -15.93 15.64 -9.28
C ARG A 90 -16.67 16.36 -8.16
N THR A 91 -17.59 17.26 -8.53
CA THR A 91 -18.34 18.08 -7.56
C THR A 91 -19.73 17.54 -7.28
N LYS A 92 -20.26 16.64 -8.12
CA LYS A 92 -21.59 16.06 -8.00
C LYS A 92 -21.52 14.59 -7.66
N LEU A 93 -22.43 14.12 -6.80
CA LEU A 93 -22.63 12.73 -6.48
C LEU A 93 -23.77 12.16 -7.35
N PRO A 94 -23.49 11.27 -8.32
CA PRO A 94 -24.53 10.64 -9.13
C PRO A 94 -25.35 9.66 -8.30
N TRP A 95 -26.65 9.55 -8.63
CA TRP A 95 -27.59 8.65 -7.92
C TRP A 95 -27.18 7.17 -8.01
N TYR A 96 -26.59 6.73 -9.13
CA TYR A 96 -26.15 5.35 -9.31
C TYR A 96 -24.99 4.99 -8.37
N ASP A 97 -24.10 5.92 -8.02
CA ASP A 97 -23.03 5.67 -7.06
C ASP A 97 -23.57 5.54 -5.61
N VAL A 98 -24.66 6.24 -5.30
CA VAL A 98 -25.39 6.06 -4.02
C VAL A 98 -26.01 4.67 -3.96
N ILE A 99 -26.63 4.20 -5.04
CA ILE A 99 -27.18 2.84 -5.12
C ILE A 99 -26.08 1.80 -4.95
N LEU A 100 -24.93 1.94 -5.64
CA LEU A 100 -23.80 1.01 -5.48
C LEU A 100 -23.28 1.00 -4.04
N ALA A 101 -23.22 2.16 -3.38
CA ALA A 101 -22.83 2.24 -1.97
C ALA A 101 -23.82 1.50 -1.05
N LEU A 102 -25.14 1.64 -1.29
CA LEU A 102 -26.16 0.95 -0.51
C LEU A 102 -26.15 -0.57 -0.75
N ILE A 103 -25.98 -1.00 -2.01
CA ILE A 103 -25.84 -2.42 -2.35
C ILE A 103 -24.58 -3.00 -1.70
N SER A 104 -23.48 -2.24 -1.63
CA SER A 104 -22.27 -2.68 -0.92
C SER A 104 -22.52 -2.96 0.55
N LEU A 105 -23.30 -2.12 1.22
CA LEU A 105 -23.67 -2.32 2.63
C LEU A 105 -24.59 -3.53 2.80
N SER A 106 -25.48 -3.81 1.83
CA SER A 106 -26.39 -4.97 1.89
C SER A 106 -25.65 -6.31 1.81
N THR A 107 -24.49 -6.38 1.11
CA THR A 107 -23.67 -7.62 1.05
C THR A 107 -23.12 -8.02 2.42
N ALA A 108 -22.68 -7.06 3.23
CA ALA A 108 -22.31 -7.34 4.62
C ALA A 108 -23.55 -7.56 5.51
N GLY A 109 -24.62 -6.80 5.29
CA GLY A 109 -25.88 -6.95 6.02
C GLY A 109 -26.41 -8.39 5.95
N TYR A 110 -26.34 -9.01 4.77
CA TYR A 110 -26.70 -10.42 4.61
C TYR A 110 -25.83 -11.35 5.47
N ILE A 111 -24.50 -11.20 5.44
CA ILE A 111 -23.59 -12.00 6.26
C ILE A 111 -23.85 -11.79 7.76
N LEU A 112 -24.12 -10.55 8.19
CA LEU A 112 -24.35 -10.26 9.61
C LEU A 112 -25.61 -10.90 10.14
N VAL A 113 -26.70 -10.89 9.35
CA VAL A 113 -28.00 -11.45 9.71
C VAL A 113 -27.97 -12.97 9.64
N ASP A 114 -27.48 -13.54 8.54
CA ASP A 114 -27.55 -14.97 8.22
C ASP A 114 -26.30 -15.75 8.68
N TYR A 115 -25.44 -15.14 9.50
CA TYR A 115 -24.12 -15.66 9.88
C TYR A 115 -24.16 -17.10 10.42
N ILE A 116 -25.09 -17.40 11.32
CA ILE A 116 -25.21 -18.73 11.94
C ILE A 116 -25.63 -19.74 10.91
N GLU A 117 -26.59 -19.40 10.05
CA GLU A 117 -27.09 -20.28 8.99
C GLU A 117 -26.01 -20.54 7.93
N ILE A 118 -25.19 -19.54 7.59
CA ILE A 118 -24.03 -19.69 6.68
C ILE A 118 -23.06 -20.73 7.25
N ILE A 119 -22.76 -20.68 8.55
CA ILE A 119 -21.87 -21.65 9.19
C ILE A 119 -22.50 -23.03 9.22
N ASN A 120 -23.79 -23.14 9.59
CA ASN A 120 -24.50 -24.42 9.72
C ASN A 120 -24.61 -25.14 8.37
N ARG A 121 -24.63 -24.42 7.25
CA ARG A 121 -24.65 -25.01 5.89
C ARG A 121 -23.33 -25.70 5.50
N GLY A 122 -22.24 -25.52 6.27
CA GLY A 122 -21.01 -26.28 6.09
C GLY A 122 -20.37 -26.17 4.69
N GLY A 123 -20.53 -25.02 4.01
CA GLY A 123 -19.98 -24.78 2.68
C GLY A 123 -20.92 -25.13 1.50
N ILE A 124 -22.16 -25.55 1.77
CA ILE A 124 -23.20 -25.74 0.73
C ILE A 124 -23.92 -24.39 0.55
N PRO A 125 -23.78 -23.72 -0.62
CA PRO A 125 -24.40 -22.43 -0.84
C PRO A 125 -25.90 -22.53 -1.05
N ASN A 126 -26.62 -21.52 -0.59
CA ASN A 126 -28.00 -21.27 -0.99
C ASN A 126 -28.04 -20.22 -2.12
N ASN A 127 -29.23 -19.99 -2.70
CA ASN A 127 -29.39 -19.03 -3.78
C ASN A 127 -29.01 -17.59 -3.38
N LEU A 128 -29.21 -17.21 -2.12
CA LEU A 128 -28.85 -15.88 -1.63
C LEU A 128 -27.34 -15.73 -1.50
N ASP A 129 -26.62 -16.77 -1.06
CA ASP A 129 -25.14 -16.76 -1.03
C ASP A 129 -24.58 -16.50 -2.42
N ILE A 130 -25.15 -17.15 -3.44
CA ILE A 130 -24.72 -16.99 -4.84
C ILE A 130 -25.03 -15.59 -5.36
N ILE A 131 -26.23 -15.08 -5.10
CA ILE A 131 -26.65 -13.74 -5.56
C ILE A 131 -25.78 -12.66 -4.90
N PHE A 132 -25.66 -12.65 -3.58
CA PHE A 132 -24.85 -11.66 -2.87
C PHE A 132 -23.35 -11.81 -3.16
N GLY A 133 -22.88 -13.05 -3.34
CA GLY A 133 -21.49 -13.31 -3.73
C GLY A 133 -21.15 -12.77 -5.11
N PHE A 134 -22.02 -12.99 -6.10
CA PHE A 134 -21.85 -12.43 -7.44
C PHE A 134 -21.90 -10.89 -7.42
N ILE A 135 -22.86 -10.31 -6.70
CA ILE A 135 -22.96 -8.86 -6.52
C ILE A 135 -21.66 -8.31 -5.90
N LEU A 136 -21.18 -8.91 -4.80
CA LEU A 136 -19.95 -8.47 -4.16
C LEU A 136 -18.74 -8.54 -5.11
N MET A 137 -18.59 -9.65 -5.84
CA MET A 137 -17.51 -9.82 -6.81
C MET A 137 -17.51 -8.68 -7.85
N VAL A 138 -18.68 -8.36 -8.43
CA VAL A 138 -18.81 -7.27 -9.41
C VAL A 138 -18.49 -5.91 -8.78
N LEU A 139 -18.96 -5.65 -7.55
CA LEU A 139 -18.67 -4.41 -6.83
C LEU A 139 -17.18 -4.26 -6.51
N VAL A 140 -16.51 -5.34 -6.10
CA VAL A 140 -15.05 -5.34 -5.84
C VAL A 140 -14.28 -5.07 -7.12
N LEU A 141 -14.64 -5.70 -8.24
CA LEU A 141 -13.98 -5.46 -9.53
C LEU A 141 -14.15 -4.01 -10.01
N GLU A 142 -15.36 -3.45 -9.88
CA GLU A 142 -15.64 -2.06 -10.26
C GLU A 142 -14.91 -1.07 -9.35
N ALA A 143 -14.90 -1.29 -8.03
CA ALA A 143 -14.19 -0.45 -7.09
C ALA A 143 -12.66 -0.53 -7.30
N ALA A 144 -12.12 -1.72 -7.54
CA ALA A 144 -10.71 -1.91 -7.87
C ALA A 144 -10.34 -1.18 -9.17
N ARG A 145 -11.20 -1.24 -10.21
CA ARG A 145 -11.00 -0.48 -11.46
C ARG A 145 -10.91 1.02 -11.22
N ARG A 146 -11.73 1.57 -10.32
CA ARG A 146 -11.72 3.00 -9.99
C ARG A 146 -10.45 3.42 -9.25
N MET A 147 -9.92 2.55 -8.37
CA MET A 147 -8.79 2.85 -7.48
C MET A 147 -7.43 2.45 -8.06
N THR A 148 -7.33 1.25 -8.64
CA THR A 148 -6.04 0.68 -9.11
C THR A 148 -5.95 0.62 -10.64
N GLY A 149 -7.01 0.97 -11.36
CA GLY A 149 -7.06 0.85 -12.81
C GLY A 149 -7.48 -0.55 -13.28
N TRP A 150 -7.21 -0.87 -14.55
CA TRP A 150 -7.74 -2.08 -15.21
C TRP A 150 -6.93 -3.36 -14.97
N ALA A 151 -5.64 -3.25 -14.60
CA ALA A 151 -4.74 -4.41 -14.54
C ALA A 151 -5.26 -5.49 -13.57
N LEU A 152 -5.54 -5.10 -12.33
CA LEU A 152 -5.99 -6.02 -11.29
C LEU A 152 -7.39 -6.62 -11.56
N PRO A 153 -8.41 -5.84 -11.95
CA PRO A 153 -9.71 -6.40 -12.34
C PRO A 153 -9.65 -7.36 -13.53
N ILE A 154 -8.88 -7.05 -14.57
CA ILE A 154 -8.73 -7.94 -15.74
C ILE A 154 -8.10 -9.27 -15.28
N LEU A 155 -7.05 -9.21 -14.47
CA LEU A 155 -6.41 -10.40 -13.96
C LEU A 155 -7.38 -11.24 -13.11
N ALA A 156 -8.16 -10.61 -12.24
CA ALA A 156 -9.17 -11.31 -11.42
C ALA A 156 -10.25 -11.97 -12.28
N VAL A 157 -10.74 -11.31 -13.33
CA VAL A 157 -11.71 -11.86 -14.28
C VAL A 157 -11.09 -13.03 -15.07
N LEU A 158 -9.85 -12.93 -15.50
CA LEU A 158 -9.15 -14.04 -16.18
C LEU A 158 -9.04 -15.27 -15.27
N PHE A 159 -8.71 -15.08 -13.98
CA PHE A 159 -8.67 -16.16 -13.02
C PHE A 159 -10.05 -16.75 -12.77
N PHE A 160 -11.10 -15.93 -12.68
CA PHE A 160 -12.47 -16.43 -12.56
C PHE A 160 -12.84 -17.34 -13.75
N PHE A 161 -12.57 -16.91 -14.98
CA PHE A 161 -12.79 -17.75 -16.16
C PHE A 161 -11.88 -18.98 -16.21
N TYR A 162 -10.64 -18.87 -15.72
CA TYR A 162 -9.77 -20.03 -15.57
C TYR A 162 -10.39 -21.10 -14.68
N ALA A 163 -11.01 -20.72 -13.55
CA ALA A 163 -11.70 -21.67 -12.67
C ALA A 163 -12.82 -22.42 -13.40
N LEU A 164 -13.63 -21.71 -14.21
CA LEU A 164 -14.77 -22.30 -14.92
C LEU A 164 -14.33 -23.21 -16.09
N PHE A 165 -13.39 -22.73 -16.90
CA PHE A 165 -13.00 -23.36 -18.15
C PHE A 165 -11.71 -24.19 -18.06
N GLY A 166 -11.37 -24.73 -16.90
CA GLY A 166 -10.15 -25.49 -16.66
C GLY A 166 -9.88 -26.66 -17.61
N ARG A 167 -10.95 -27.25 -18.19
CA ARG A 167 -10.85 -28.34 -19.16
C ARG A 167 -10.35 -27.86 -20.55
N ALA A 168 -10.54 -26.59 -20.88
CA ALA A 168 -10.13 -26.01 -22.16
C ALA A 168 -8.61 -25.73 -22.21
N PHE A 169 -7.95 -25.68 -21.05
CA PHE A 169 -6.51 -25.49 -20.97
C PHE A 169 -5.76 -26.79 -21.28
N SER A 170 -4.51 -26.67 -21.75
CA SER A 170 -3.64 -27.79 -22.05
C SER A 170 -2.43 -27.83 -21.10
N GLY A 171 -1.73 -28.97 -21.07
CA GLY A 171 -0.50 -29.17 -20.29
C GLY A 171 -0.72 -29.03 -18.80
N ILE A 172 0.24 -28.42 -18.11
CA ILE A 172 0.26 -28.28 -16.66
C ILE A 172 -0.88 -27.44 -16.09
N PHE A 173 -1.46 -26.56 -16.88
CA PHE A 173 -2.54 -25.66 -16.43
C PHE A 173 -3.94 -26.31 -16.55
N LYS A 174 -4.08 -27.49 -17.15
CA LYS A 174 -5.35 -28.21 -17.23
C LYS A 174 -5.86 -28.62 -15.85
N HIS A 175 -7.18 -28.42 -15.60
CA HIS A 175 -7.87 -28.92 -14.41
C HIS A 175 -9.34 -29.27 -14.73
N ARG A 176 -10.04 -29.85 -13.77
CA ARG A 176 -11.40 -30.39 -13.99
C ARG A 176 -12.45 -29.35 -14.39
N GLY A 177 -12.21 -28.05 -14.14
CA GLY A 177 -13.22 -27.01 -14.18
C GLY A 177 -14.12 -27.05 -12.94
N TYR A 178 -14.67 -25.93 -12.55
CA TYR A 178 -15.59 -25.81 -11.41
C TYR A 178 -16.90 -25.16 -11.89
N GLU A 179 -18.01 -25.50 -11.25
CA GLU A 179 -19.28 -24.85 -11.49
C GLU A 179 -19.26 -23.43 -10.91
N TRP A 180 -19.97 -22.53 -11.54
CA TRP A 180 -19.93 -21.11 -11.21
C TRP A 180 -20.40 -20.80 -9.77
N ASP A 181 -21.39 -21.53 -9.28
CA ASP A 181 -21.90 -21.43 -7.91
C ASP A 181 -20.85 -21.83 -6.87
N MET A 182 -20.10 -22.89 -7.12
CA MET A 182 -18.99 -23.32 -6.28
C MET A 182 -17.88 -22.26 -6.23
N VAL A 183 -17.55 -21.65 -7.38
CA VAL A 183 -16.55 -20.58 -7.44
C VAL A 183 -17.02 -19.34 -6.66
N ILE A 184 -18.28 -18.93 -6.85
CA ILE A 184 -18.85 -17.78 -6.11
C ILE A 184 -18.89 -18.07 -4.61
N ASN A 185 -19.31 -19.26 -4.21
CA ASN A 185 -19.32 -19.68 -2.81
C ASN A 185 -17.92 -19.58 -2.17
N GLN A 186 -16.89 -20.12 -2.86
CA GLN A 186 -15.50 -20.02 -2.43
C GLN A 186 -15.05 -18.56 -2.24
N LEU A 187 -15.49 -17.66 -3.11
CA LEU A 187 -15.08 -16.27 -3.07
C LEU A 187 -15.80 -15.43 -2.01
N TYR A 188 -17.03 -15.80 -1.62
CA TYR A 188 -17.88 -14.96 -0.79
C TYR A 188 -18.03 -15.44 0.66
N VAL A 189 -18.47 -16.67 0.88
CA VAL A 189 -18.80 -17.12 2.24
C VAL A 189 -17.65 -17.81 2.97
N THR A 190 -16.51 -17.98 2.29
CA THR A 190 -15.31 -18.56 2.91
C THR A 190 -14.26 -17.49 3.25
N THR A 191 -13.25 -17.89 4.02
CA THR A 191 -12.07 -17.06 4.31
C THR A 191 -10.90 -17.31 3.34
N GLU A 192 -11.19 -17.91 2.18
CA GLU A 192 -10.19 -18.22 1.14
C GLU A 192 -10.31 -17.32 -0.11
N GLY A 193 -11.41 -16.59 -0.23
CA GLY A 193 -11.70 -15.68 -1.34
C GLY A 193 -11.53 -14.20 -1.00
N ILE A 194 -12.56 -13.40 -1.31
CA ILE A 194 -12.58 -11.95 -1.08
C ILE A 194 -12.33 -11.64 0.40
N TYR A 195 -12.90 -12.40 1.31
CA TYR A 195 -12.68 -12.28 2.76
C TYR A 195 -11.49 -13.10 3.27
N GLY A 196 -10.52 -13.38 2.41
CA GLY A 196 -9.32 -14.15 2.70
C GLY A 196 -8.32 -13.44 3.61
N THR A 197 -7.11 -14.04 3.73
CA THR A 197 -6.02 -13.54 4.59
C THR A 197 -5.65 -12.10 4.27
N ALA A 198 -5.62 -11.71 2.98
CA ALA A 198 -5.29 -10.35 2.57
C ALA A 198 -6.21 -9.29 3.19
N ILE A 199 -7.53 -9.51 3.13
CA ILE A 199 -8.52 -8.64 3.79
C ILE A 199 -8.43 -8.77 5.30
N GLY A 200 -8.11 -9.93 5.85
CA GLY A 200 -7.88 -10.11 7.28
C GLY A 200 -6.79 -9.16 7.80
N VAL A 201 -5.66 -9.13 7.13
CA VAL A 201 -4.54 -8.24 7.47
C VAL A 201 -4.88 -6.77 7.22
N SER A 202 -5.63 -6.47 6.13
CA SER A 202 -6.11 -5.11 5.84
C SER A 202 -7.04 -4.58 6.93
N ALA A 203 -7.99 -5.40 7.38
CA ALA A 203 -8.98 -5.03 8.40
C ALA A 203 -8.39 -4.93 9.83
N THR A 204 -7.17 -5.36 10.03
CA THR A 204 -6.49 -5.35 11.32
C THR A 204 -5.29 -4.39 11.33
N TYR A 205 -4.08 -4.93 11.17
CA TYR A 205 -2.87 -4.13 11.38
C TYR A 205 -2.62 -3.11 10.28
N ILE A 206 -2.88 -3.41 9.01
CA ILE A 206 -2.60 -2.45 7.92
C ILE A 206 -3.40 -1.17 8.12
N PHE A 207 -4.70 -1.29 8.43
CA PHE A 207 -5.54 -0.13 8.70
C PHE A 207 -4.99 0.72 9.84
N LEU A 208 -4.56 0.08 10.95
CA LEU A 208 -3.99 0.78 12.09
C LEU A 208 -2.67 1.48 11.76
N PHE A 209 -1.79 0.84 10.97
CA PHE A 209 -0.53 1.48 10.56
C PHE A 209 -0.72 2.63 9.57
N ILE A 210 -1.70 2.54 8.67
CA ILE A 210 -2.09 3.66 7.81
C ILE A 210 -2.64 4.81 8.66
N LEU A 211 -3.48 4.50 9.64
CA LEU A 211 -4.02 5.48 10.58
C LEU A 211 -2.91 6.12 11.43
N PHE A 212 -1.96 5.32 11.93
CA PHE A 212 -0.76 5.81 12.61
C PHE A 212 0.04 6.77 11.71
N GLY A 213 0.27 6.40 10.45
CA GLY A 213 0.95 7.25 9.48
C GLY A 213 0.22 8.58 9.24
N ALA A 214 -1.12 8.58 9.17
CA ALA A 214 -1.93 9.78 9.00
C ALA A 214 -1.86 10.69 10.24
N VAL A 215 -1.96 10.14 11.45
CA VAL A 215 -1.82 10.89 12.71
C VAL A 215 -0.41 11.48 12.83
N LEU A 216 0.60 10.67 12.53
CA LEU A 216 2.01 11.09 12.58
C LEU A 216 2.31 12.16 11.52
N GLY A 217 1.74 12.04 10.32
CA GLY A 217 1.87 13.04 9.25
C GLY A 217 1.31 14.40 9.67
N ARG A 218 0.12 14.43 10.26
CA ARG A 218 -0.49 15.67 10.76
C ARG A 218 0.22 16.28 11.97
N SER A 219 1.00 15.49 12.73
CA SER A 219 1.85 16.02 13.82
C SER A 219 3.09 16.79 13.33
N GLY A 220 3.36 16.79 12.00
CA GLY A 220 4.51 17.47 11.41
C GLY A 220 5.75 16.58 11.22
N MET A 221 5.61 15.26 11.37
CA MET A 221 6.72 14.31 11.23
C MET A 221 7.34 14.32 9.83
N GLY A 222 6.55 14.48 8.77
CA GLY A 222 7.07 14.54 7.39
C GLY A 222 8.04 15.71 7.21
N GLN A 223 7.71 16.89 7.75
CA GLN A 223 8.60 18.04 7.74
C GLN A 223 9.85 17.79 8.60
N PHE A 224 9.69 17.16 9.77
CA PHE A 224 10.82 16.79 10.63
C PHE A 224 11.81 15.87 9.89
N PHE A 225 11.34 14.86 9.15
CA PHE A 225 12.21 13.98 8.36
C PHE A 225 12.94 14.71 7.23
N ASN A 226 12.27 15.63 6.56
CA ASN A 226 12.91 16.46 5.55
C ASN A 226 13.99 17.37 6.16
N ASP A 227 13.68 18.05 7.27
CA ASP A 227 14.59 18.96 7.97
C ASP A 227 15.81 18.20 8.52
N ILE A 228 15.63 17.02 9.11
CA ILE A 228 16.75 16.22 9.65
C ILE A 228 17.62 15.62 8.54
N ALA A 229 16.99 15.14 7.44
CA ALA A 229 17.73 14.66 6.28
C ALA A 229 18.57 15.78 5.64
N LEU A 230 17.99 16.98 5.55
CA LEU A 230 18.68 18.17 5.04
C LEU A 230 19.87 18.56 5.95
N ALA A 231 19.65 18.57 7.27
CA ALA A 231 20.67 18.89 8.27
C ALA A 231 21.87 17.92 8.24
N ILE A 232 21.60 16.62 8.00
CA ILE A 232 22.65 15.57 8.00
C ILE A 232 23.37 15.52 6.66
N ALA A 233 22.67 15.51 5.52
CA ALA A 233 23.24 15.18 4.23
C ALA A 233 23.39 16.38 3.28
N GLY A 234 22.68 17.49 3.51
CA GLY A 234 22.57 18.59 2.58
C GLY A 234 23.90 19.25 2.18
N HIS A 235 24.86 19.30 3.12
CA HIS A 235 26.20 19.90 2.88
C HIS A 235 27.19 18.96 2.19
N THR A 236 26.87 17.69 2.09
CA THR A 236 27.77 16.69 1.50
C THR A 236 27.77 16.77 -0.03
N LYS A 237 28.82 16.24 -0.68
CA LYS A 237 28.87 16.16 -2.13
C LYS A 237 27.66 15.42 -2.68
N GLY A 238 26.91 16.05 -3.59
CA GLY A 238 25.62 15.53 -4.05
C GLY A 238 24.52 15.58 -2.98
N GLY A 239 24.66 16.44 -1.99
CA GLY A 239 23.80 16.53 -0.80
C GLY A 239 22.30 16.46 -1.06
N PRO A 240 21.73 17.30 -1.94
CA PRO A 240 20.29 17.27 -2.23
C PRO A 240 19.74 15.92 -2.66
N ALA A 241 20.49 15.14 -3.46
CA ALA A 241 20.05 13.80 -3.84
C ALA A 241 20.16 12.79 -2.67
N LYS A 242 21.13 12.94 -1.79
CA LYS A 242 21.23 12.14 -0.56
C LYS A 242 20.13 12.50 0.44
N VAL A 243 19.75 13.78 0.51
CA VAL A 243 18.58 14.23 1.29
C VAL A 243 17.32 13.55 0.80
N ALA A 244 17.12 13.46 -0.52
CA ALA A 244 15.99 12.72 -1.09
C ALA A 244 15.98 11.26 -0.63
N VAL A 245 17.13 10.59 -0.67
CA VAL A 245 17.24 9.18 -0.24
C VAL A 245 16.90 9.00 1.24
N LEU A 246 17.43 9.85 2.10
CA LEU A 246 17.17 9.75 3.56
C LEU A 246 15.73 10.11 3.90
N ALA A 247 15.19 11.21 3.34
CA ALA A 247 13.82 11.66 3.59
C ALA A 247 12.80 10.62 3.11
N SER A 248 12.99 10.11 1.87
CA SER A 248 12.13 9.06 1.30
C SER A 248 12.28 7.74 2.03
N GLY A 249 13.47 7.39 2.52
CA GLY A 249 13.68 6.22 3.35
C GLY A 249 12.92 6.31 4.67
N PHE A 250 13.05 7.41 5.40
CA PHE A 250 12.36 7.61 6.67
C PHE A 250 10.84 7.63 6.51
N LEU A 251 10.33 8.42 5.57
CA LEU A 251 8.88 8.51 5.36
C LEU A 251 8.31 7.22 4.78
N GLY A 252 9.02 6.61 3.82
CA GLY A 252 8.61 5.36 3.18
C GLY A 252 8.58 4.18 4.13
N SER A 253 9.46 4.15 5.14
CA SER A 253 9.47 3.11 6.19
C SER A 253 8.23 3.12 7.07
N ILE A 254 7.42 4.17 7.02
CA ILE A 254 6.19 4.33 7.81
C ILE A 254 4.95 4.21 6.92
N ASN A 255 4.91 4.90 5.77
CA ASN A 255 3.72 4.91 4.93
C ASN A 255 3.58 3.68 4.02
N GLY A 256 4.69 2.99 3.74
CA GLY A 256 4.69 1.71 3.01
C GLY A 256 4.24 1.76 1.55
N SER A 257 3.95 2.95 0.98
CA SER A 257 3.55 3.12 -0.42
C SER A 257 4.63 3.87 -1.20
N ALA A 258 5.21 3.24 -2.23
CA ALA A 258 6.23 3.88 -3.07
C ALA A 258 5.68 5.11 -3.79
N ILE A 259 4.47 5.03 -4.36
CA ILE A 259 3.86 6.12 -5.12
C ILE A 259 3.54 7.29 -4.20
N ALA A 260 2.87 7.05 -3.08
CA ALA A 260 2.56 8.09 -2.09
C ALA A 260 3.84 8.75 -1.56
N ASN A 261 4.92 7.98 -1.38
CA ASN A 261 6.20 8.48 -0.93
C ASN A 261 6.86 9.38 -1.98
N VAL A 262 6.93 8.94 -3.26
CA VAL A 262 7.40 9.77 -4.38
C VAL A 262 6.68 11.12 -4.42
N VAL A 263 5.38 11.09 -4.24
CA VAL A 263 4.56 12.31 -4.27
C VAL A 263 4.88 13.23 -3.11
N THR A 264 4.92 12.68 -1.90
CA THR A 264 5.09 13.47 -0.67
C THR A 264 6.49 14.05 -0.55
N THR A 265 7.54 13.24 -0.78
CA THR A 265 8.93 13.69 -0.67
C THR A 265 9.43 14.34 -1.95
N GLY A 266 9.05 13.82 -3.12
CA GLY A 266 9.54 14.27 -4.42
C GLY A 266 9.14 15.69 -4.77
N THR A 267 7.99 16.19 -4.28
CA THR A 267 7.60 17.60 -4.45
C THR A 267 8.58 18.57 -3.80
N PHE A 268 9.28 18.15 -2.76
CA PHE A 268 10.33 18.92 -2.10
C PHE A 268 11.73 18.57 -2.63
N THR A 269 12.05 17.30 -2.76
CA THR A 269 13.42 16.83 -3.04
C THR A 269 13.81 16.97 -4.51
N ILE A 270 12.91 16.77 -5.45
CA ILE A 270 13.19 16.92 -6.89
C ILE A 270 13.56 18.36 -7.25
N PRO A 271 12.79 19.41 -6.85
CA PRO A 271 13.23 20.80 -7.05
C PRO A 271 14.56 21.11 -6.38
N LEU A 272 14.81 20.54 -5.18
CA LEU A 272 16.06 20.73 -4.46
C LEU A 272 17.27 20.15 -5.24
N MET A 273 17.14 18.94 -5.78
CA MET A 273 18.16 18.33 -6.64
C MET A 273 18.42 19.16 -7.90
N ARG A 274 17.38 19.67 -8.52
CA ARG A 274 17.49 20.48 -9.72
C ARG A 274 18.19 21.81 -9.51
N ARG A 275 18.01 22.43 -8.33
CA ARG A 275 18.70 23.69 -7.97
C ARG A 275 20.23 23.56 -8.01
N VAL A 276 20.75 22.38 -7.65
CA VAL A 276 22.21 22.13 -7.64
C VAL A 276 22.74 21.54 -8.94
N GLY A 277 21.89 21.41 -9.98
CA GLY A 277 22.32 21.04 -11.33
C GLY A 277 22.03 19.59 -11.76
N TYR A 278 21.33 18.78 -10.95
CA TYR A 278 20.92 17.45 -11.40
C TYR A 278 19.92 17.51 -12.55
N LYS A 279 20.08 16.62 -13.53
CA LYS A 279 19.16 16.48 -14.67
C LYS A 279 17.79 15.98 -14.21
N ARG A 280 16.71 16.34 -14.95
CA ARG A 280 15.31 15.96 -14.65
C ARG A 280 15.15 14.45 -14.46
N ASN A 281 15.59 13.67 -15.44
CA ASN A 281 15.48 12.22 -15.43
C ASN A 281 16.22 11.59 -14.26
N PHE A 282 17.41 12.08 -13.91
CA PHE A 282 18.16 11.57 -12.78
C PHE A 282 17.52 11.92 -11.45
N SER A 283 16.99 13.15 -11.29
CA SER A 283 16.27 13.54 -10.07
C SER A 283 15.01 12.69 -9.86
N GLY A 284 14.24 12.43 -10.93
CA GLY A 284 13.10 11.52 -10.86
C GLY A 284 13.50 10.08 -10.53
N ALA A 285 14.58 9.57 -11.14
CA ALA A 285 15.09 8.22 -10.90
C ALA A 285 15.55 8.03 -9.44
N VAL A 286 16.26 9.01 -8.87
CA VAL A 286 16.70 8.98 -7.46
C VAL A 286 15.49 8.90 -6.54
N GLU A 287 14.48 9.75 -6.76
CA GLU A 287 13.28 9.79 -5.92
C GLU A 287 12.47 8.51 -6.03
N ALA A 288 12.24 8.00 -7.24
CA ALA A 288 11.52 6.73 -7.44
C ALA A 288 12.21 5.56 -6.74
N THR A 289 13.54 5.46 -6.92
CA THR A 289 14.34 4.39 -6.32
C THR A 289 14.35 4.49 -4.79
N ALA A 290 14.57 5.68 -4.24
CA ALA A 290 14.56 5.89 -2.79
C ALA A 290 13.19 5.56 -2.17
N SER A 291 12.11 5.92 -2.85
CA SER A 291 10.74 5.70 -2.38
C SER A 291 10.35 4.21 -2.38
N VAL A 292 10.76 3.44 -3.39
CA VAL A 292 10.54 1.99 -3.41
C VAL A 292 11.33 1.31 -2.28
N GLY A 293 12.58 1.76 -2.03
CA GLY A 293 13.38 1.26 -0.92
C GLY A 293 12.74 1.45 0.47
N GLY A 294 11.91 2.47 0.66
CA GLY A 294 11.18 2.69 1.91
C GLY A 294 10.29 1.52 2.31
N GLN A 295 9.76 0.78 1.34
CA GLN A 295 8.89 -0.39 1.59
C GLN A 295 9.63 -1.60 2.18
N ILE A 296 10.94 -1.66 2.02
CA ILE A 296 11.79 -2.72 2.59
C ILE A 296 12.54 -2.27 3.85
N LEU A 297 12.42 -1.00 4.23
CA LEU A 297 13.14 -0.43 5.38
C LEU A 297 12.31 -0.54 6.67
N PRO A 298 12.79 -1.25 7.70
CA PRO A 298 12.14 -1.24 9.02
C PRO A 298 12.06 0.18 9.62
N PRO A 299 11.13 0.48 10.56
CA PRO A 299 10.41 -0.47 11.41
C PRO A 299 9.04 -0.93 10.89
N VAL A 300 8.32 -0.19 10.03
CA VAL A 300 6.98 -0.58 9.57
C VAL A 300 7.03 -1.27 8.23
N MET A 301 7.93 -0.82 7.32
CA MET A 301 8.08 -1.39 5.98
C MET A 301 6.82 -1.15 5.12
N GLY A 302 6.68 -1.85 4.02
CA GLY A 302 5.41 -1.94 3.30
C GLY A 302 4.44 -2.90 3.98
N ALA A 303 3.15 -2.66 3.83
CA ALA A 303 2.11 -3.50 4.43
C ALA A 303 2.20 -4.99 4.02
N ALA A 304 2.88 -5.31 2.91
CA ALA A 304 3.17 -6.67 2.47
C ALA A 304 4.00 -7.48 3.49
N ALA A 305 4.85 -6.83 4.28
CA ALA A 305 5.63 -7.51 5.33
C ALA A 305 4.76 -8.07 6.47
N PHE A 306 3.65 -7.39 6.78
CA PHE A 306 2.68 -7.92 7.76
C PHE A 306 1.94 -9.14 7.20
N ILE A 307 1.60 -9.11 5.91
CA ILE A 307 0.97 -10.25 5.24
C ILE A 307 1.94 -11.44 5.21
N MET A 308 3.23 -11.19 4.98
CA MET A 308 4.26 -12.22 5.04
C MET A 308 4.33 -12.88 6.42
N ALA A 309 4.35 -12.10 7.49
CA ALA A 309 4.35 -12.60 8.85
C ALA A 309 3.12 -13.48 9.14
N GLU A 310 1.94 -13.04 8.71
CA GLU A 310 0.68 -13.77 8.87
C GLU A 310 0.63 -15.08 8.08
N VAL A 311 0.99 -15.03 6.79
CA VAL A 311 0.97 -16.20 5.89
C VAL A 311 1.95 -17.28 6.36
N LEU A 312 3.12 -16.87 6.88
CA LEU A 312 4.14 -17.79 7.36
C LEU A 312 3.96 -18.19 8.83
N GLY A 313 3.03 -17.57 9.56
CA GLY A 313 2.83 -17.81 10.99
C GLY A 313 4.05 -17.46 11.85
N ILE A 314 4.85 -16.45 11.46
CA ILE A 314 6.05 -16.01 12.16
C ILE A 314 5.87 -14.61 12.77
N PRO A 315 6.60 -14.28 13.85
CA PRO A 315 6.56 -12.93 14.39
C PRO A 315 7.02 -11.88 13.37
N TYR A 316 6.32 -10.75 13.31
CA TYR A 316 6.71 -9.63 12.44
C TYR A 316 8.15 -9.15 12.70
N SER A 317 8.59 -9.19 13.95
CA SER A 317 9.96 -8.84 14.32
C SER A 317 11.01 -9.66 13.55
N THR A 318 10.73 -10.94 13.27
CA THR A 318 11.62 -11.79 12.46
C THR A 318 11.74 -11.26 11.03
N VAL A 319 10.61 -10.87 10.42
CA VAL A 319 10.60 -10.29 9.07
C VAL A 319 11.36 -8.97 9.05
N ALA A 320 11.10 -8.09 10.01
CA ALA A 320 11.72 -6.77 10.08
C ALA A 320 13.22 -6.85 10.36
N LEU A 321 13.69 -7.73 11.26
CA LEU A 321 15.12 -7.93 11.52
C LEU A 321 15.86 -8.46 10.30
N ALA A 322 15.30 -9.43 9.59
CA ALA A 322 15.89 -9.96 8.38
C ALA A 322 15.97 -8.92 7.25
N ALA A 323 15.05 -7.96 7.22
CA ALA A 323 15.03 -6.89 6.22
C ALA A 323 16.11 -5.82 6.44
N ILE A 324 16.70 -5.69 7.65
CA ILE A 324 17.69 -4.65 7.96
C ILE A 324 18.89 -4.71 7.03
N LEU A 325 19.47 -5.90 6.84
CA LEU A 325 20.67 -6.05 6.04
C LEU A 325 20.41 -5.77 4.53
N PRO A 326 19.41 -6.38 3.88
CA PRO A 326 19.08 -6.07 2.48
C PRO A 326 18.71 -4.60 2.27
N ALA A 327 17.92 -3.99 3.17
CA ALA A 327 17.57 -2.58 3.10
C ALA A 327 18.80 -1.69 3.24
N GLY A 328 19.68 -2.00 4.19
CA GLY A 328 20.95 -1.30 4.37
C GLY A 328 21.84 -1.33 3.11
N LEU A 329 21.98 -2.51 2.49
CA LEU A 329 22.73 -2.68 1.25
C LEU A 329 22.08 -1.92 0.08
N TYR A 330 20.75 -1.94 0.00
CA TYR A 330 20.01 -1.20 -1.01
C TYR A 330 20.30 0.31 -0.93
N TYR A 331 20.11 0.92 0.24
CA TYR A 331 20.35 2.33 0.42
C TYR A 331 21.83 2.71 0.30
N LEU A 332 22.74 1.85 0.76
CA LEU A 332 24.17 2.04 0.56
C LEU A 332 24.52 2.08 -0.94
N GLY A 333 23.95 1.19 -1.75
CA GLY A 333 24.12 1.17 -3.19
C GLY A 333 23.62 2.45 -3.85
N VAL A 334 22.41 2.91 -3.49
CA VAL A 334 21.82 4.15 -4.02
C VAL A 334 22.66 5.38 -3.64
N ILE A 335 23.06 5.51 -2.36
CA ILE A 335 23.88 6.62 -1.86
C ILE A 335 25.25 6.63 -2.55
N THR A 336 25.86 5.46 -2.75
CA THR A 336 27.15 5.32 -3.43
C THR A 336 27.05 5.77 -4.88
N GLN A 337 26.04 5.32 -5.62
CA GLN A 337 25.80 5.75 -7.00
C GLN A 337 25.60 7.26 -7.11
N ILE A 338 24.82 7.86 -6.22
CA ILE A 338 24.60 9.31 -6.15
C ILE A 338 25.93 10.03 -5.89
N HIS A 339 26.73 9.54 -4.95
CA HIS A 339 28.01 10.15 -4.61
C HIS A 339 29.00 10.12 -5.78
N LEU A 340 29.13 8.97 -6.44
CA LEU A 340 29.99 8.82 -7.62
C LEU A 340 29.51 9.69 -8.78
N ARG A 341 28.20 9.75 -9.01
CA ARG A 341 27.61 10.62 -10.04
C ARG A 341 27.85 12.09 -9.76
N ALA A 342 27.61 12.54 -8.55
CA ALA A 342 27.89 13.91 -8.12
C ALA A 342 29.38 14.28 -8.26
N SER A 343 30.27 13.33 -7.92
CA SER A 343 31.72 13.51 -8.09
C SER A 343 32.13 13.65 -9.55
N LYS A 344 31.53 12.85 -10.43
CA LYS A 344 31.78 12.89 -11.88
C LYS A 344 31.27 14.17 -12.53
N GLU A 345 30.13 14.69 -12.09
CA GLU A 345 29.49 15.89 -12.65
C GLU A 345 29.88 17.18 -11.90
N GLY A 346 30.74 17.11 -10.87
CA GLY A 346 31.17 18.28 -10.09
C GLY A 346 30.07 18.92 -9.26
N LEU A 347 29.04 18.15 -8.88
CA LEU A 347 27.89 18.65 -8.12
C LEU A 347 28.24 18.70 -6.63
N GLU A 348 28.28 19.91 -6.11
CA GLU A 348 28.56 20.16 -4.69
C GLU A 348 27.30 20.07 -3.82
N GLY A 349 27.48 20.11 -2.50
CA GLY A 349 26.40 20.23 -1.53
C GLY A 349 25.89 21.67 -1.42
N MET A 350 24.84 21.84 -0.64
CA MET A 350 24.30 23.15 -0.29
C MET A 350 25.26 23.89 0.68
N LYS A 351 25.21 25.22 0.68
CA LYS A 351 25.96 26.03 1.63
C LYS A 351 25.44 25.78 3.05
N ARG A 352 26.34 25.67 4.02
CA ARG A 352 25.97 25.45 5.42
C ARG A 352 25.04 26.54 6.01
N SER A 353 25.07 27.75 5.45
CA SER A 353 24.16 28.84 5.83
C SER A 353 22.71 28.63 5.42
N GLU A 354 22.46 27.75 4.44
CA GLU A 354 21.13 27.42 3.93
C GLU A 354 20.54 26.15 4.59
N ILE A 355 21.32 25.50 5.44
CA ILE A 355 20.96 24.20 6.05
C ILE A 355 20.67 24.40 7.53
N PRO A 356 19.54 23.89 8.06
CA PRO A 356 19.24 23.94 9.47
C PRO A 356 20.27 23.13 10.28
N LYS A 357 20.57 23.56 11.51
CA LYS A 357 21.42 22.78 12.39
C LYS A 357 20.63 21.60 12.98
N VAL A 358 21.26 20.44 13.04
CA VAL A 358 20.65 19.22 13.65
C VAL A 358 20.12 19.53 15.05
N SER A 359 20.88 20.30 15.86
CA SER A 359 20.46 20.68 17.21
C SER A 359 19.16 21.47 17.25
N ASP A 360 18.92 22.34 16.28
CA ASP A 360 17.75 23.22 16.26
C ASP A 360 16.51 22.42 15.79
N VAL A 361 16.68 21.57 14.77
CA VAL A 361 15.64 20.62 14.33
C VAL A 361 15.23 19.69 15.47
N MET A 362 16.22 19.12 16.19
CA MET A 362 15.96 18.24 17.33
C MET A 362 15.31 18.97 18.50
N LYS A 363 15.73 20.21 18.78
CA LYS A 363 15.08 21.03 19.82
C LYS A 363 13.63 21.35 19.47
N GLU A 364 13.32 21.59 18.22
CA GLU A 364 11.98 21.99 17.80
C GLU A 364 11.01 20.80 17.68
N LYS A 365 11.42 19.72 16.99
CA LYS A 365 10.53 18.59 16.62
C LYS A 365 11.03 17.21 17.06
N GLY A 366 12.18 17.11 17.72
CA GLY A 366 12.81 15.82 18.08
C GLY A 366 11.96 14.91 18.97
N HIS A 367 11.02 15.48 19.77
CA HIS A 367 10.07 14.70 20.56
C HIS A 367 9.19 13.78 19.71
N LEU A 368 8.97 14.10 18.42
CA LEU A 368 8.22 13.25 17.50
C LEU A 368 8.89 11.91 17.19
N ILE A 369 10.17 11.72 17.54
CA ILE A 369 10.84 10.43 17.44
C ILE A 369 10.29 9.44 18.50
N LEU A 370 9.79 9.93 19.64
CA LEU A 370 9.33 9.07 20.74
C LEU A 370 8.25 8.05 20.33
N PRO A 371 7.23 8.39 19.53
CA PRO A 371 6.27 7.40 19.03
C PRO A 371 6.93 6.28 18.22
N LEU A 372 7.95 6.60 17.41
CA LEU A 372 8.66 5.59 16.62
C LEU A 372 9.51 4.68 17.51
N LEU A 373 10.21 5.24 18.50
CA LEU A 373 10.94 4.45 19.49
C LEU A 373 10.00 3.57 20.30
N PHE A 374 8.84 4.09 20.69
CA PHE A 374 7.80 3.31 21.36
C PHE A 374 7.30 2.17 20.48
N LEU A 375 7.03 2.43 19.19
CA LEU A 375 6.65 1.40 18.22
C LEU A 375 7.71 0.30 18.12
N ILE A 376 8.98 0.68 17.96
CA ILE A 376 10.11 -0.26 17.91
C ILE A 376 10.14 -1.11 19.17
N TYR A 377 10.04 -0.48 20.34
CA TYR A 377 10.00 -1.21 21.60
C TYR A 377 8.83 -2.20 21.64
N MET A 378 7.65 -1.78 21.24
CA MET A 378 6.45 -2.61 21.25
C MET A 378 6.55 -3.79 20.28
N LEU A 379 7.11 -3.60 19.08
CA LEU A 379 7.21 -4.65 18.07
C LEU A 379 8.31 -5.67 18.36
N PHE A 380 9.42 -5.26 18.97
CA PHE A 380 10.61 -6.11 19.11
C PHE A 380 10.86 -6.63 20.53
N PHE A 381 10.40 -5.92 21.57
CA PHE A 381 10.79 -6.23 22.95
C PHE A 381 9.61 -6.50 23.89
N SER A 382 8.38 -6.04 23.55
CA SER A 382 7.25 -6.15 24.48
C SER A 382 6.59 -7.52 24.52
N GLY A 383 6.77 -8.37 23.51
CA GLY A 383 6.05 -9.65 23.34
C GLY A 383 4.53 -9.50 23.11
N LYS A 384 4.04 -8.28 22.83
CA LYS A 384 2.64 -8.00 22.57
C LYS A 384 2.30 -8.20 21.09
N THR A 385 0.99 -8.31 20.78
CA THR A 385 0.53 -8.44 19.41
C THR A 385 0.77 -7.17 18.59
N ILE A 386 0.89 -7.32 17.28
CA ILE A 386 1.06 -6.20 16.33
C ILE A 386 -0.09 -5.19 16.46
N ILE A 387 -1.33 -5.68 16.61
CA ILE A 387 -2.54 -4.84 16.78
C ILE A 387 -2.41 -3.98 18.04
N PHE A 388 -2.01 -4.57 19.15
CA PHE A 388 -1.80 -3.87 20.42
C PHE A 388 -0.69 -2.82 20.30
N ALA A 389 0.42 -3.16 19.65
CA ALA A 389 1.52 -2.24 19.40
C ALA A 389 1.07 -1.03 18.56
N ALA A 390 0.36 -1.27 17.44
CA ALA A 390 -0.13 -0.23 16.56
C ALA A 390 -1.13 0.71 17.27
N PHE A 391 -2.11 0.15 17.98
CA PHE A 391 -3.11 0.93 18.72
C PHE A 391 -2.44 1.88 19.75
N TRP A 392 -1.60 1.33 20.62
CA TRP A 392 -0.95 2.15 21.63
C TRP A 392 0.04 3.16 21.06
N THR A 393 0.66 2.84 19.92
CA THR A 393 1.52 3.80 19.22
C THR A 393 0.72 5.00 18.69
N ILE A 394 -0.49 4.79 18.19
CA ILE A 394 -1.39 5.89 17.80
C ILE A 394 -1.70 6.77 19.00
N VAL A 395 -2.08 6.17 20.14
CA VAL A 395 -2.36 6.90 21.39
C VAL A 395 -1.15 7.71 21.85
N VAL A 396 0.03 7.09 21.89
CA VAL A 396 1.29 7.76 22.28
C VAL A 396 1.62 8.90 21.31
N THR A 397 1.37 8.73 20.00
CA THR A 397 1.60 9.79 19.00
C THR A 397 0.76 11.02 19.30
N VAL A 398 -0.54 10.83 19.57
CA VAL A 398 -1.45 11.93 19.93
C VAL A 398 -0.99 12.62 21.21
N LEU A 399 -0.59 11.88 22.25
CA LEU A 399 -0.12 12.43 23.51
C LEU A 399 1.18 13.21 23.34
N VAL A 400 2.15 12.66 22.63
CA VAL A 400 3.46 13.28 22.36
C VAL A 400 3.30 14.55 21.52
N ALA A 401 2.40 14.54 20.54
CA ALA A 401 2.12 15.73 19.73
C ALA A 401 1.59 16.92 20.56
N GLN A 402 0.93 16.66 21.70
CA GLN A 402 0.43 17.72 22.59
C GLN A 402 1.53 18.44 23.40
N VAL A 403 2.73 17.86 23.49
CA VAL A 403 3.81 18.37 24.35
C VAL A 403 4.28 19.78 23.93
N ARG A 404 4.25 20.06 22.61
CA ARG A 404 4.73 21.35 22.08
C ARG A 404 3.65 22.08 21.28
N LYS A 405 3.65 23.41 21.39
CA LYS A 405 2.70 24.28 20.67
C LYS A 405 2.79 24.11 19.15
N THR A 406 3.99 23.87 18.62
CA THR A 406 4.27 23.72 17.17
C THR A 406 3.74 22.42 16.56
N THR A 407 3.55 21.38 17.38
CA THR A 407 3.09 20.04 16.96
C THR A 407 1.71 19.69 17.50
N ARG A 408 1.12 20.62 18.29
CA ARG A 408 -0.14 20.39 19.01
C ARG A 408 -1.30 20.19 18.02
N MET A 409 -1.98 19.07 18.17
CA MET A 409 -3.15 18.71 17.37
C MET A 409 -4.43 19.16 18.10
N ALA A 410 -5.24 19.98 17.45
CA ALA A 410 -6.59 20.25 17.91
C ALA A 410 -7.52 19.06 17.60
N VAL A 411 -8.70 19.03 18.21
CA VAL A 411 -9.70 17.96 17.94
C VAL A 411 -10.02 17.88 16.43
N LYS A 412 -10.07 19.01 15.75
CA LYS A 412 -10.30 19.07 14.29
C LYS A 412 -9.17 18.40 13.51
N ASP A 413 -7.93 18.55 13.95
CA ASP A 413 -6.77 17.92 13.31
C ASP A 413 -6.78 16.40 13.53
N LEU A 414 -7.20 15.97 14.72
CA LEU A 414 -7.35 14.55 15.03
C LEU A 414 -8.47 13.92 14.18
N LEU A 415 -9.65 14.54 14.11
CA LEU A 415 -10.73 14.06 13.25
C LEU A 415 -10.29 14.03 11.77
N GLY A 416 -9.55 15.06 11.33
CA GLY A 416 -8.98 15.07 9.99
C GLY A 416 -7.95 13.96 9.78
N ALA A 417 -7.12 13.61 10.77
CA ALA A 417 -6.19 12.49 10.67
C ALA A 417 -6.91 11.14 10.58
N LEU A 418 -8.01 10.97 11.33
CA LEU A 418 -8.85 9.77 11.23
C LEU A 418 -9.50 9.65 9.84
N GLU A 419 -10.00 10.75 9.30
CA GLU A 419 -10.57 10.79 7.95
C GLU A 419 -9.51 10.50 6.87
N ASP A 420 -8.34 11.14 6.94
CA ASP A 420 -7.23 10.92 6.00
C ASP A 420 -6.75 9.47 6.05
N GLY A 421 -6.60 8.89 7.24
CA GLY A 421 -6.22 7.50 7.43
C GLY A 421 -7.24 6.53 6.84
N ALA A 422 -8.54 6.75 7.11
CA ALA A 422 -9.60 5.95 6.53
C ALA A 422 -9.62 6.02 4.99
N ARG A 423 -9.45 7.21 4.41
CA ARG A 423 -9.38 7.40 2.96
C ARG A 423 -8.16 6.72 2.33
N SER A 424 -6.99 6.84 2.97
CA SER A 424 -5.75 6.22 2.50
C SER A 424 -5.81 4.69 2.56
N ALA A 425 -6.60 4.12 3.49
CA ALA A 425 -6.78 2.68 3.59
C ALA A 425 -7.64 2.08 2.46
N LEU A 426 -8.44 2.90 1.75
CA LEU A 426 -9.37 2.40 0.74
C LEU A 426 -8.69 1.68 -0.41
N SER A 427 -7.58 2.23 -0.91
CA SER A 427 -6.84 1.64 -2.03
C SER A 427 -6.24 0.30 -1.69
N VAL A 428 -5.66 0.20 -0.50
CA VAL A 428 -5.07 -1.03 0.02
C VAL A 428 -6.15 -2.09 0.24
N ALA A 429 -7.25 -1.72 0.89
CA ALA A 429 -8.33 -2.65 1.21
C ALA A 429 -8.99 -3.21 -0.07
N ILE A 430 -9.30 -2.34 -1.05
CA ILE A 430 -9.92 -2.82 -2.29
C ILE A 430 -8.95 -3.67 -3.14
N ALA A 431 -7.67 -3.35 -3.12
CA ALA A 431 -6.66 -4.15 -3.77
C ALA A 431 -6.56 -5.55 -3.11
N CYS A 432 -6.58 -5.63 -1.78
CA CYS A 432 -6.62 -6.89 -1.03
C CYS A 432 -7.89 -7.71 -1.36
N ALA A 433 -9.06 -7.06 -1.46
CA ALA A 433 -10.31 -7.74 -1.83
C ALA A 433 -10.26 -8.32 -3.25
N ALA A 434 -9.77 -7.54 -4.22
CA ALA A 434 -9.65 -7.99 -5.61
C ALA A 434 -8.62 -9.13 -5.77
N VAL A 435 -7.48 -9.06 -5.05
CA VAL A 435 -6.50 -10.15 -5.01
C VAL A 435 -7.09 -11.39 -4.34
N GLY A 436 -7.99 -11.22 -3.39
CA GLY A 436 -8.73 -12.33 -2.79
C GLY A 436 -9.47 -13.19 -3.82
N ILE A 437 -9.97 -12.59 -4.90
CA ILE A 437 -10.57 -13.33 -6.03
C ILE A 437 -9.51 -14.20 -6.72
N ILE A 438 -8.34 -13.63 -7.01
CA ILE A 438 -7.24 -14.33 -7.68
C ILE A 438 -6.72 -15.48 -6.83
N VAL A 439 -6.44 -15.21 -5.56
CA VAL A 439 -5.91 -16.20 -4.61
C VAL A 439 -6.93 -17.30 -4.34
N GLY A 440 -8.21 -16.96 -4.14
CA GLY A 440 -9.28 -17.93 -3.93
C GLY A 440 -9.40 -18.91 -5.10
N VAL A 441 -9.31 -18.41 -6.33
CA VAL A 441 -9.29 -19.25 -7.53
C VAL A 441 -7.97 -20.04 -7.62
N ALA A 442 -6.83 -19.42 -7.35
CA ALA A 442 -5.54 -20.11 -7.39
C ALA A 442 -5.46 -21.27 -6.40
N THR A 443 -6.02 -21.08 -5.20
CA THR A 443 -6.13 -22.13 -4.18
C THR A 443 -7.06 -23.24 -4.64
N LEU A 444 -8.26 -22.89 -5.12
CA LEU A 444 -9.26 -23.84 -5.60
C LEU A 444 -8.76 -24.73 -6.76
N THR A 445 -8.00 -24.15 -7.69
CA THR A 445 -7.51 -24.84 -8.91
C THR A 445 -6.12 -25.44 -8.76
N GLY A 446 -5.39 -25.14 -7.67
CA GLY A 446 -3.99 -25.50 -7.49
C GLY A 446 -3.04 -24.78 -8.45
N PHE A 447 -3.43 -23.60 -8.98
CA PHE A 447 -2.68 -22.85 -9.98
C PHE A 447 -1.26 -22.52 -9.52
N GLY A 448 -1.08 -22.13 -8.26
CA GLY A 448 0.23 -21.79 -7.71
C GLY A 448 1.22 -22.94 -7.81
N LEU A 449 0.82 -24.16 -7.42
CA LEU A 449 1.67 -25.35 -7.54
C LEU A 449 1.96 -25.71 -9.00
N LYS A 450 1.00 -25.53 -9.90
CA LYS A 450 1.19 -25.78 -11.34
C LYS A 450 2.20 -24.82 -11.94
N LEU A 451 2.11 -23.54 -11.60
CA LEU A 451 3.07 -22.53 -12.05
C LEU A 451 4.47 -22.81 -11.49
N ALA A 452 4.55 -23.18 -10.21
CA ALA A 452 5.82 -23.56 -9.58
C ALA A 452 6.49 -24.74 -10.30
N ASN A 453 5.73 -25.79 -10.58
CA ASN A 453 6.23 -26.94 -11.37
C ASN A 453 6.69 -26.51 -12.78
N GLY A 454 5.96 -25.59 -13.42
CA GLY A 454 6.37 -25.02 -14.71
C GLY A 454 7.70 -24.28 -14.65
N ILE A 455 7.89 -23.45 -13.62
CA ILE A 455 9.15 -22.72 -13.38
C ILE A 455 10.32 -23.70 -13.18
N ILE A 456 10.12 -24.74 -12.38
CA ILE A 456 11.15 -25.78 -12.10
C ILE A 456 11.50 -26.56 -13.37
N LEU A 457 10.50 -26.97 -14.16
CA LEU A 457 10.72 -27.69 -15.41
C LEU A 457 11.57 -26.86 -16.40
N ILE A 458 11.26 -25.56 -16.55
CA ILE A 458 12.03 -24.66 -17.41
C ILE A 458 13.43 -24.42 -16.82
N GLY A 459 13.56 -24.38 -15.51
CA GLY A 459 14.83 -24.21 -14.79
C GLY A 459 15.72 -25.45 -14.82
N GLY A 460 15.24 -26.60 -15.32
CA GLY A 460 16.01 -27.86 -15.40
C GLY A 460 16.50 -28.34 -14.03
N GLU A 461 15.70 -28.10 -12.98
CA GLU A 461 16.02 -28.42 -11.57
C GLU A 461 17.26 -27.66 -11.02
N SER A 462 17.83 -26.74 -11.80
CA SER A 462 18.92 -25.87 -11.34
C SER A 462 18.38 -24.76 -10.44
N LEU A 463 18.88 -24.68 -9.20
CA LEU A 463 18.51 -23.65 -8.25
C LEU A 463 18.74 -22.24 -8.83
N PHE A 464 19.89 -22.01 -9.48
CA PHE A 464 20.21 -20.69 -10.04
C PHE A 464 19.22 -20.29 -11.15
N LEU A 465 18.91 -21.18 -12.09
CA LEU A 465 17.96 -20.88 -13.16
C LEU A 465 16.54 -20.71 -12.61
N THR A 466 16.14 -21.51 -11.64
CA THR A 466 14.83 -21.35 -10.99
C THR A 466 14.74 -20.01 -10.26
N LEU A 467 15.79 -19.54 -9.59
CA LEU A 467 15.84 -18.20 -9.01
C LEU A 467 15.66 -17.10 -10.08
N VAL A 468 16.35 -17.21 -11.21
CA VAL A 468 16.23 -16.25 -12.32
C VAL A 468 14.82 -16.26 -12.91
N PHE A 469 14.24 -17.42 -13.18
CA PHE A 469 12.88 -17.51 -13.72
C PHE A 469 11.82 -17.06 -12.69
N THR A 470 12.01 -17.36 -11.41
CA THR A 470 11.15 -16.84 -10.33
C THR A 470 11.24 -15.32 -10.24
N MET A 471 12.42 -14.73 -10.35
CA MET A 471 12.63 -13.28 -10.40
C MET A 471 11.84 -12.65 -11.57
N ILE A 472 12.00 -13.22 -12.78
CA ILE A 472 11.28 -12.74 -13.98
C ILE A 472 9.76 -12.88 -13.76
N ALA A 473 9.30 -14.03 -13.25
CA ALA A 473 7.88 -14.24 -12.95
C ALA A 473 7.36 -13.21 -11.94
N CYS A 474 8.09 -12.89 -10.89
CA CYS A 474 7.72 -11.87 -9.90
C CYS A 474 7.60 -10.48 -10.53
N ILE A 475 8.55 -10.09 -11.38
CA ILE A 475 8.51 -8.80 -12.08
C ILE A 475 7.29 -8.75 -13.01
N VAL A 476 7.04 -9.80 -13.80
CA VAL A 476 5.91 -9.86 -14.73
C VAL A 476 4.56 -9.86 -13.98
N LEU A 477 4.42 -10.69 -12.95
CA LEU A 477 3.19 -10.76 -12.15
C LEU A 477 2.92 -9.46 -11.36
N GLY A 478 3.97 -8.70 -11.05
CA GLY A 478 3.87 -7.43 -10.32
C GLY A 478 3.60 -6.22 -11.20
N MET A 479 3.68 -6.34 -12.53
CA MET A 479 3.52 -5.21 -13.44
C MET A 479 2.15 -4.53 -13.29
N GLY A 480 2.18 -3.23 -13.00
CA GLY A 480 0.96 -2.42 -12.90
C GLY A 480 0.13 -2.67 -11.65
N LEU A 481 0.67 -3.38 -10.69
CA LEU A 481 0.01 -3.66 -9.42
C LEU A 481 0.69 -2.88 -8.29
N PRO A 482 -0.08 -2.37 -7.31
CA PRO A 482 0.49 -1.90 -6.05
C PRO A 482 1.25 -3.02 -5.32
N SER A 483 2.15 -2.65 -4.40
CA SER A 483 3.07 -3.60 -3.74
C SER A 483 2.39 -4.74 -2.98
N ILE A 484 1.24 -4.48 -2.36
CA ILE A 484 0.51 -5.50 -1.58
C ILE A 484 -0.06 -6.59 -2.49
N PRO A 485 -0.89 -6.27 -3.52
CA PRO A 485 -1.31 -7.24 -4.52
C PRO A 485 -0.15 -8.01 -5.14
N THR A 486 0.90 -7.29 -5.50
CA THR A 486 2.10 -7.89 -6.09
C THR A 486 2.69 -8.97 -5.19
N TYR A 487 2.93 -8.66 -3.91
CA TYR A 487 3.46 -9.63 -2.98
C TYR A 487 2.54 -10.84 -2.80
N ILE A 488 1.23 -10.63 -2.63
CA ILE A 488 0.29 -11.73 -2.41
C ILE A 488 0.28 -12.68 -3.62
N ILE A 489 0.23 -12.14 -4.83
CA ILE A 489 0.24 -12.92 -6.07
C ILE A 489 1.58 -13.66 -6.23
N THR A 490 2.70 -12.98 -6.06
CA THR A 490 4.02 -13.60 -6.24
C THR A 490 4.32 -14.63 -5.16
N SER A 491 3.92 -14.40 -3.91
CA SER A 491 4.11 -15.36 -2.82
C SER A 491 3.25 -16.62 -3.00
N THR A 492 2.02 -16.46 -3.51
CA THR A 492 1.13 -17.61 -3.73
C THR A 492 1.52 -18.42 -4.97
N MET A 493 2.05 -17.76 -6.01
CA MET A 493 2.29 -18.40 -7.32
C MET A 493 3.74 -18.72 -7.60
N ALA A 494 4.69 -17.89 -7.18
CA ALA A 494 6.10 -18.04 -7.53
C ALA A 494 6.97 -18.58 -6.37
N ALA A 495 6.67 -18.20 -5.11
CA ALA A 495 7.45 -18.71 -3.97
C ALA A 495 7.43 -20.25 -3.83
N PRO A 496 6.32 -20.97 -4.13
CA PRO A 496 6.32 -22.43 -4.06
C PRO A 496 7.38 -23.11 -4.92
N ALA A 497 7.82 -22.50 -6.03
CA ALA A 497 8.89 -23.06 -6.87
C ALA A 497 10.22 -23.13 -6.11
N LEU A 498 10.55 -22.12 -5.34
CA LEU A 498 11.77 -22.08 -4.54
C LEU A 498 11.68 -23.03 -3.34
N VAL A 499 10.52 -23.11 -2.71
CA VAL A 499 10.27 -24.01 -1.56
C VAL A 499 10.40 -25.47 -1.98
N GLN A 500 9.90 -25.86 -3.16
CA GLN A 500 10.02 -27.20 -3.70
C GLN A 500 11.48 -27.61 -3.97
N LEU A 501 12.35 -26.64 -4.26
CA LEU A 501 13.81 -26.87 -4.40
C LEU A 501 14.57 -26.82 -3.07
N GLY A 502 13.86 -26.83 -1.93
CA GLY A 502 14.45 -26.92 -0.60
C GLY A 502 14.83 -25.58 0.03
N ILE A 503 14.47 -24.44 -0.59
CA ILE A 503 14.66 -23.13 0.05
C ILE A 503 13.64 -22.97 1.17
N GLN A 504 14.10 -22.49 2.33
CA GLN A 504 13.21 -22.20 3.45
C GLN A 504 12.08 -21.24 3.03
N PRO A 505 10.82 -21.50 3.42
CA PRO A 505 9.67 -20.68 3.03
C PRO A 505 9.88 -19.19 3.27
N PHE A 506 10.44 -18.82 4.42
CA PHE A 506 10.71 -17.41 4.74
C PHE A 506 11.69 -16.76 3.73
N VAL A 507 12.76 -17.44 3.36
CA VAL A 507 13.74 -16.93 2.38
C VAL A 507 13.10 -16.82 0.99
N ALA A 508 12.29 -17.80 0.59
CA ALA A 508 11.54 -17.76 -0.67
C ALA A 508 10.57 -16.58 -0.71
N HIS A 509 9.85 -16.33 0.38
CA HIS A 509 8.92 -15.19 0.51
C HIS A 509 9.66 -13.85 0.49
N MET A 510 10.80 -13.71 1.17
CA MET A 510 11.63 -12.50 1.09
C MET A 510 12.13 -12.27 -0.34
N PHE A 511 12.56 -13.31 -1.04
CA PHE A 511 13.00 -13.22 -2.43
C PHE A 511 11.89 -12.68 -3.35
N VAL A 512 10.70 -13.28 -3.31
CA VAL A 512 9.59 -12.85 -4.17
C VAL A 512 9.06 -11.47 -3.78
N PHE A 513 9.16 -11.09 -2.51
CA PHE A 513 8.81 -9.76 -2.04
C PHE A 513 9.72 -8.68 -2.66
N TYR A 514 11.04 -8.86 -2.59
CA TYR A 514 11.98 -7.89 -3.14
C TYR A 514 11.83 -7.74 -4.66
N PHE A 515 11.77 -8.83 -5.40
CA PHE A 515 11.64 -8.77 -6.86
C PHE A 515 10.24 -8.33 -7.31
N GLY A 516 9.21 -8.63 -6.55
CA GLY A 516 7.87 -8.08 -6.75
C GLY A 516 7.82 -6.55 -6.60
N LEU A 517 8.51 -5.99 -5.61
CA LEU A 517 8.60 -4.54 -5.43
C LEU A 517 9.31 -3.83 -6.58
N PHE A 518 10.31 -4.45 -7.19
CA PHE A 518 11.02 -3.87 -8.33
C PHE A 518 10.15 -3.71 -9.58
N ALA A 519 9.01 -4.40 -9.67
CA ALA A 519 8.02 -4.16 -10.72
C ALA A 519 7.51 -2.70 -10.73
N ASN A 520 7.56 -1.98 -9.58
CA ASN A 520 7.23 -0.55 -9.52
C ASN A 520 8.28 0.37 -10.18
N LEU A 521 9.49 -0.14 -10.46
CA LEU A 521 10.58 0.56 -11.13
C LEU A 521 10.85 0.04 -12.54
N THR A 522 10.34 -1.15 -12.87
CA THR A 522 10.69 -1.88 -14.10
C THR A 522 9.66 -1.62 -15.19
N PRO A 523 10.08 -1.26 -16.42
CA PRO A 523 9.17 -1.20 -17.55
C PRO A 523 8.44 -2.54 -17.79
N PRO A 524 7.21 -2.52 -18.36
CA PRO A 524 6.58 -1.39 -19.09
C PRO A 524 5.71 -0.47 -18.24
N VAL A 525 5.36 -0.81 -17.00
CA VAL A 525 4.40 -0.03 -16.20
C VAL A 525 5.06 0.89 -15.19
N ALA A 526 6.06 0.43 -14.41
CA ALA A 526 6.94 1.24 -13.56
C ALA A 526 6.24 2.40 -12.80
N LEU A 527 5.20 2.13 -12.00
CA LEU A 527 4.30 3.14 -11.41
C LEU A 527 5.04 4.24 -10.61
N ALA A 528 6.05 3.89 -9.81
CA ALA A 528 6.82 4.85 -9.04
C ALA A 528 7.69 5.74 -9.95
N ALA A 529 8.27 5.18 -11.02
CA ALA A 529 9.06 5.93 -11.98
C ALA A 529 8.18 6.92 -12.75
N PHE A 530 6.97 6.54 -13.17
CA PHE A 530 6.03 7.45 -13.83
C PHE A 530 5.57 8.58 -12.90
N ALA A 531 5.30 8.31 -11.63
CA ALA A 531 4.97 9.35 -10.66
C ALA A 531 6.13 10.36 -10.51
N ALA A 532 7.37 9.87 -10.40
CA ALA A 532 8.56 10.71 -10.29
C ALA A 532 8.86 11.49 -11.58
N ALA A 533 8.66 10.88 -12.75
CA ALA A 533 8.78 11.56 -14.05
C ALA A 533 7.79 12.71 -14.17
N GLY A 534 6.55 12.49 -13.71
CA GLY A 534 5.52 13.53 -13.69
C GLY A 534 5.90 14.75 -12.85
N ILE A 535 6.56 14.55 -11.70
CA ILE A 535 7.01 15.66 -10.83
C ILE A 535 8.28 16.30 -11.39
N SER A 536 9.22 15.49 -11.91
CA SER A 536 10.51 15.99 -12.40
C SER A 536 10.40 16.68 -13.77
N GLY A 537 9.36 16.40 -14.53
CA GLY A 537 9.20 16.79 -15.93
C GLY A 537 10.25 16.13 -16.83
N GLY A 538 10.76 14.96 -16.42
CA GLY A 538 11.65 14.09 -17.20
C GLY A 538 10.87 13.02 -17.98
N ASP A 539 11.60 12.25 -18.82
CA ASP A 539 11.04 11.11 -19.54
C ASP A 539 11.02 9.85 -18.69
#